data_274eff316a3c3012a652c093aab6824d
#
_entry.id   274eff316a3c3012a652c093aab6824d
#
_cell.length_a   1.000
_cell.length_b   1.000
_cell.length_c   1.000
_cell.angle_alpha   90.00
_cell.angle_beta   90.00
_cell.angle_gamma   90.00
#
_symmetry.space_group_name_H-M   'P 1'
#
loop_
_entity.id
_entity.type
_entity.pdbx_description
1 polymer ?
#
loop_
_entity_poly.entity_id
_entity_poly.type
_entity_poly.pdbx_seq_one_letter_code
_entity_poly.pdbx_strand_id
1 'polypeptide(L)'
;MAEKKVRDQPLSQRQGWINSDDGLSVVTQCRLAGIARSTVYAGKATFVDEVEFLLLRLLDEEYTRRPFYGSRKMVVWLHAQGHIVNRKRVQRLMRILGLVAMVPGPNTSKKHPQNKVYPYLLRGLDIIRPDHVWSTDITYIRLAHGFVYLVAIIDWYSRKVLAWKVSNTMDVGFCVDCLTAAINEYGTPEVFNTDQGSQFTSEKWIQVLQENGIKISMDGRGRALDNIFVERLWRSVKHEDVYLKNYASMPELLLGLAEYFVFYNSERPHQSLSYKTPDHVYLTREGGGARIVVHFSDKQDSSTEEMGQRQSAVIETTPS
;
A
#
# COMPACT_ATOMS: atom_id res chain seq x y z
N MET A 1 -4.61 11.50 59.49
CA MET A 1 -4.90 12.92 59.06
C MET A 1 -3.73 13.55 58.28
N ALA A 2 -2.45 13.32 58.60
CA ALA A 2 -1.32 13.92 57.87
C ALA A 2 -1.19 13.48 56.41
N GLU A 3 -1.35 12.19 56.09
CA GLU A 3 -1.24 11.67 54.72
C GLU A 3 -2.28 12.25 53.73
N LYS A 4 -3.48 12.56 54.19
CA LYS A 4 -4.52 13.15 53.35
C LYS A 4 -4.17 14.59 52.96
N LYS A 5 -3.58 15.37 53.87
CA LYS A 5 -3.12 16.75 53.61
C LYS A 5 -1.95 16.80 52.61
N VAL A 6 -1.08 15.78 52.57
CA VAL A 6 0.04 15.69 51.63
C VAL A 6 -0.47 15.40 50.21
N ARG A 7 -1.46 14.52 50.06
CA ARG A 7 -2.03 14.18 48.75
C ARG A 7 -2.87 15.30 48.12
N ASP A 8 -3.41 16.22 48.95
CA ASP A 8 -4.19 17.35 48.46
C ASP A 8 -3.31 18.49 47.90
N GLN A 9 -1.98 18.41 48.02
CA GLN A 9 -1.08 19.38 47.41
C GLN A 9 -0.74 19.05 45.97
N PRO A 10 -0.57 20.07 45.08
CA PRO A 10 -0.20 19.87 43.70
C PRO A 10 1.08 19.02 43.54
N LEU A 11 1.13 18.21 42.48
CA LEU A 11 2.25 17.30 42.19
C LEU A 11 3.58 18.07 42.11
N SER A 12 3.58 19.24 41.47
CA SER A 12 4.75 20.12 41.33
C SER A 12 5.33 20.58 42.68
N GLN A 13 4.45 20.89 43.63
CA GLN A 13 4.86 21.30 44.96
C GLN A 13 5.46 20.13 45.75
N ARG A 14 4.85 18.94 45.64
CA ARG A 14 5.36 17.71 46.27
C ARG A 14 6.69 17.25 45.68
N GLN A 15 6.93 17.48 44.40
CA GLN A 15 8.21 17.24 43.73
C GLN A 15 9.32 18.15 44.28
N GLY A 16 8.99 19.40 44.60
CA GLY A 16 9.94 20.36 45.21
C GLY A 16 10.39 20.00 46.64
N TRP A 17 9.71 19.08 47.31
CA TRP A 17 10.12 18.60 48.65
C TRP A 17 11.20 17.53 48.60
N ILE A 18 11.52 16.98 47.42
CA ILE A 18 12.53 15.94 47.26
C ILE A 18 13.89 16.59 47.01
N ASN A 19 14.81 16.40 47.94
CA ASN A 19 16.19 16.91 47.87
C ASN A 19 17.16 15.74 48.06
N SER A 20 18.11 15.57 47.11
CA SER A 20 19.14 14.53 47.18
C SER A 20 20.14 14.73 48.33
N ASP A 21 20.27 15.98 48.81
CA ASP A 21 21.26 16.37 49.84
C ASP A 21 20.69 16.33 51.27
N ASP A 22 19.43 15.90 51.41
CA ASP A 22 18.77 15.78 52.70
C ASP A 22 19.14 14.44 53.38
N GLY A 23 19.16 14.39 54.71
CA GLY A 23 19.52 13.20 55.48
C GLY A 23 18.62 11.97 55.31
N LEU A 24 17.52 12.11 54.54
CA LEU A 24 16.63 11.02 54.19
C LEU A 24 16.88 10.56 52.74
N SER A 25 16.90 9.24 52.53
CA SER A 25 17.02 8.72 51.17
C SER A 25 15.88 9.19 50.27
N VAL A 26 16.15 9.45 48.96
CA VAL A 26 15.14 9.83 47.95
C VAL A 26 13.95 8.87 47.91
N VAL A 27 14.18 7.58 48.19
CA VAL A 27 13.11 6.56 48.26
C VAL A 27 12.16 6.85 49.39
N THR A 28 12.69 7.22 50.57
CA THR A 28 11.90 7.56 51.75
C THR A 28 11.14 8.87 51.57
N GLN A 29 11.80 9.87 51.00
CA GLN A 29 11.19 11.17 50.67
C GLN A 29 10.03 10.99 49.66
N CYS A 30 10.22 10.20 48.61
CA CYS A 30 9.14 9.90 47.62
C CYS A 30 7.94 9.22 48.26
N ARG A 31 8.17 8.27 49.19
CA ARG A 31 7.10 7.58 49.92
C ARG A 31 6.34 8.57 50.83
N LEU A 32 7.01 9.44 51.53
CA LEU A 32 6.39 10.46 52.38
C LEU A 32 5.63 11.52 51.59
N ALA A 33 6.16 11.95 50.44
CA ALA A 33 5.52 12.91 49.55
C ALA A 33 4.40 12.28 48.70
N GLY A 34 4.22 10.95 48.71
CA GLY A 34 3.20 10.23 47.94
C GLY A 34 3.39 10.36 46.42
N ILE A 35 4.64 10.36 45.96
CA ILE A 35 4.99 10.43 44.52
C ILE A 35 5.83 9.22 44.12
N ALA A 36 5.62 8.78 42.85
CA ALA A 36 6.45 7.71 42.31
C ALA A 36 7.87 8.21 42.04
N ARG A 37 8.88 7.38 42.35
CA ARG A 37 10.29 7.70 42.13
C ARG A 37 10.59 8.06 40.67
N SER A 38 9.91 7.39 39.70
CA SER A 38 9.97 7.71 38.26
C SER A 38 9.55 9.15 37.96
N THR A 39 8.62 9.73 38.74
CA THR A 39 8.13 11.11 38.54
C THR A 39 9.20 12.14 38.97
N VAL A 40 10.03 11.82 39.97
CA VAL A 40 11.12 12.69 40.40
C VAL A 40 12.25 12.73 39.38
N TYR A 41 12.57 11.56 38.79
CA TYR A 41 13.60 11.43 37.76
C TYR A 41 13.09 11.66 36.35
N ALA A 42 11.76 11.78 36.14
CA ALA A 42 11.21 12.30 34.90
C ALA A 42 11.65 13.76 34.77
N GLY A 43 12.81 13.98 34.19
CA GLY A 43 13.41 15.30 34.05
C GLY A 43 12.39 16.29 33.50
N LYS A 44 12.40 17.52 34.01
CA LYS A 44 11.67 18.61 33.40
C LYS A 44 12.04 18.62 31.94
N ALA A 45 11.06 18.39 31.07
CA ALA A 45 11.20 18.50 29.61
C ALA A 45 11.51 19.98 29.28
N THR A 46 12.74 20.36 29.44
CA THR A 46 13.22 21.71 29.17
C THR A 46 14.53 21.59 28.41
N PHE A 47 14.44 21.91 27.25
CA PHE A 47 15.30 22.09 26.07
C PHE A 47 14.92 21.12 24.97
N VAL A 48 14.23 21.65 23.97
CA VAL A 48 14.19 21.04 22.67
C VAL A 48 15.64 21.08 22.20
N ASP A 49 16.30 19.92 22.19
CA ASP A 49 17.65 19.75 21.68
C ASP A 49 17.69 20.34 20.26
N GLU A 50 18.71 21.10 19.90
CA GLU A 50 18.83 21.69 18.55
C GLU A 50 18.62 20.65 17.46
N VAL A 51 19.10 19.43 17.67
CA VAL A 51 18.86 18.28 16.80
C VAL A 51 17.38 17.91 16.74
N GLU A 52 16.64 18.00 17.85
CA GLU A 52 15.21 17.71 17.87
C GLU A 52 14.41 18.78 17.13
N PHE A 53 14.79 20.05 17.30
CA PHE A 53 14.18 21.16 16.54
C PHE A 53 14.43 21.04 15.04
N LEU A 54 15.65 20.67 14.64
CA LEU A 54 15.97 20.39 13.23
C LEU A 54 15.12 19.25 12.67
N LEU A 55 14.99 18.16 13.42
CA LEU A 55 14.16 17.01 12.99
C LEU A 55 12.68 17.37 12.88
N LEU A 56 12.14 18.18 13.78
CA LEU A 56 10.76 18.68 13.71
C LEU A 56 10.56 19.49 12.42
N ARG A 57 11.46 20.42 12.11
CA ARG A 57 11.41 21.23 10.90
C ARG A 57 11.49 20.37 9.63
N LEU A 58 12.44 19.44 9.56
CA LEU A 58 12.58 18.54 8.43
C LEU A 58 11.34 17.65 8.22
N LEU A 59 10.75 17.15 9.30
CA LEU A 59 9.52 16.36 9.23
C LEU A 59 8.32 17.19 8.73
N ASP A 60 8.21 18.43 9.15
CA ASP A 60 7.15 19.34 8.71
C ASP A 60 7.30 19.70 7.23
N GLU A 61 8.51 20.08 6.80
CA GLU A 61 8.83 20.36 5.40
C GLU A 61 8.53 19.17 4.48
N GLU A 62 8.98 17.96 4.87
CA GLU A 62 8.74 16.77 4.06
C GLU A 62 7.27 16.34 4.09
N TYR A 63 6.58 16.48 5.22
CA TYR A 63 5.15 16.20 5.30
C TYR A 63 4.33 17.17 4.43
N THR A 64 4.71 18.42 4.36
CA THR A 64 4.07 19.42 3.47
C THR A 64 4.20 19.01 1.99
N ARG A 65 5.33 18.42 1.60
CA ARG A 65 5.55 17.92 0.25
C ARG A 65 4.83 16.57 0.01
N ARG A 66 4.83 15.69 1.02
CA ARG A 66 4.35 14.30 0.90
C ARG A 66 3.50 13.89 2.11
N PRO A 67 2.27 14.42 2.24
CA PRO A 67 1.41 14.20 3.43
C PRO A 67 0.97 12.75 3.62
N PHE A 68 1.18 11.89 2.63
CA PHE A 68 0.96 10.45 2.67
C PHE A 68 2.13 9.65 3.26
N TYR A 69 3.25 10.30 3.63
CA TYR A 69 4.36 9.62 4.30
C TYR A 69 4.04 9.38 5.77
N GLY A 70 3.91 8.10 6.15
CA GLY A 70 3.85 7.69 7.55
C GLY A 70 5.24 7.56 8.17
N SER A 71 5.29 7.31 9.48
CA SER A 71 6.54 7.26 10.26
C SER A 71 7.61 6.32 9.67
N ARG A 72 7.24 5.26 8.95
CA ARG A 72 8.22 4.35 8.33
C ARG A 72 8.94 5.01 7.14
N LYS A 73 8.20 5.66 6.24
CA LYS A 73 8.77 6.39 5.10
C LYS A 73 9.56 7.62 5.54
N MET A 74 9.07 8.33 6.57
CA MET A 74 9.78 9.45 7.18
C MET A 74 11.14 9.06 7.77
N VAL A 75 11.24 7.88 8.40
CA VAL A 75 12.54 7.34 8.87
C VAL A 75 13.49 7.11 7.70
N VAL A 76 13.02 6.46 6.63
CA VAL A 76 13.84 6.17 5.44
C VAL A 76 14.33 7.46 4.80
N TRP A 77 13.45 8.45 4.67
CA TRP A 77 13.80 9.76 4.12
C TRP A 77 14.81 10.50 5.01
N LEU A 78 14.63 10.54 6.33
CA LEU A 78 15.60 11.15 7.25
C LEU A 78 16.97 10.47 7.20
N HIS A 79 17.01 9.14 7.07
CA HIS A 79 18.27 8.42 6.87
C HIS A 79 18.97 8.81 5.57
N ALA A 80 18.24 9.00 4.49
CA ALA A 80 18.77 9.48 3.22
C ALA A 80 19.31 10.93 3.32
N GLN A 81 18.79 11.74 4.26
CA GLN A 81 19.31 13.08 4.59
C GLN A 81 20.48 13.04 5.61
N GLY A 82 20.98 11.86 5.99
CA GLY A 82 22.08 11.69 6.92
C GLY A 82 21.68 11.67 8.40
N HIS A 83 20.37 11.70 8.73
CA HIS A 83 19.87 11.70 10.11
C HIS A 83 19.49 10.30 10.55
N ILE A 84 20.34 9.63 11.33
CA ILE A 84 20.07 8.29 11.87
C ILE A 84 19.12 8.39 13.06
N VAL A 85 17.85 8.06 12.85
CA VAL A 85 16.80 8.13 13.87
C VAL A 85 15.96 6.84 13.90
N ASN A 86 15.52 6.43 15.08
CA ASN A 86 14.64 5.29 15.19
C ASN A 86 13.16 5.70 14.97
N ARG A 87 12.34 4.73 14.55
CA ARG A 87 10.92 4.95 14.27
C ARG A 87 10.14 5.50 15.47
N LYS A 88 10.44 5.08 16.70
CA LYS A 88 9.73 5.57 17.90
C LYS A 88 9.93 7.07 18.10
N ARG A 89 11.16 7.57 17.86
CA ARG A 89 11.45 9.01 17.91
C ARG A 89 10.67 9.78 16.86
N VAL A 90 10.67 9.30 15.60
CA VAL A 90 9.90 9.92 14.51
C VAL A 90 8.38 9.92 14.80
N GLN A 91 7.82 8.83 15.32
CA GLN A 91 6.41 8.78 15.71
C GLN A 91 6.06 9.81 16.79
N ARG A 92 6.96 10.01 17.78
CA ARG A 92 6.78 11.01 18.82
C ARG A 92 6.81 12.42 18.24
N LEU A 93 7.79 12.72 17.38
CA LEU A 93 7.92 14.03 16.73
C LEU A 93 6.73 14.34 15.81
N MET A 94 6.28 13.39 15.00
CA MET A 94 5.08 13.55 14.19
C MET A 94 3.83 13.82 15.03
N ARG A 95 3.71 13.18 16.21
CA ARG A 95 2.60 13.45 17.14
C ARG A 95 2.67 14.85 17.73
N ILE A 96 3.87 15.35 18.07
CA ILE A 96 4.08 16.73 18.55
C ILE A 96 3.62 17.74 17.50
N LEU A 97 3.93 17.49 16.22
CA LEU A 97 3.52 18.32 15.08
C LEU A 97 2.05 18.10 14.64
N GLY A 98 1.33 17.13 15.24
CA GLY A 98 -0.02 16.78 14.80
C GLY A 98 -0.08 16.10 13.43
N LEU A 99 1.05 15.59 12.92
CA LEU A 99 1.16 15.00 11.57
C LEU A 99 0.61 13.57 11.56
N VAL A 100 -0.42 13.35 10.75
CA VAL A 100 -1.04 12.03 10.53
C VAL A 100 -1.02 11.73 9.05
N ALA A 101 -0.40 10.60 8.65
CA ALA A 101 -0.37 10.20 7.24
C ALA A 101 -1.79 10.05 6.67
N MET A 102 -2.04 10.67 5.52
CA MET A 102 -3.30 10.52 4.79
C MET A 102 -3.42 9.10 4.24
N VAL A 103 -4.44 8.35 4.67
CA VAL A 103 -4.72 6.97 4.25
C VAL A 103 -6.20 6.75 3.96
N PRO A 104 -6.53 5.90 2.95
CA PRO A 104 -7.92 5.68 2.53
C PRO A 104 -8.74 4.75 3.43
N GLY A 105 -10.07 4.90 3.36
CA GLY A 105 -11.06 4.00 3.95
C GLY A 105 -11.44 2.80 3.07
N PRO A 106 -12.31 1.84 3.52
CA PRO A 106 -12.66 0.61 2.79
C PRO A 106 -13.62 0.85 1.61
N ASN A 107 -13.56 0.01 0.54
CA ASN A 107 -14.26 0.17 -0.75
C ASN A 107 -15.26 -0.95 -1.12
N THR A 108 -16.24 -0.64 -2.02
CA THR A 108 -17.38 -1.54 -2.38
C THR A 108 -17.76 -1.45 -3.87
N SER A 109 -17.50 -2.50 -4.73
CA SER A 109 -17.96 -2.57 -6.15
C SER A 109 -18.23 -4.00 -6.66
N LYS A 110 -19.24 -4.21 -7.58
CA LYS A 110 -19.71 -5.50 -8.13
C LYS A 110 -19.63 -5.58 -9.67
N LYS A 111 -19.45 -6.79 -10.27
CA LYS A 111 -19.13 -7.08 -11.71
C LYS A 111 -20.28 -7.69 -12.56
N HIS A 112 -20.10 -7.72 -13.91
CA HIS A 112 -21.06 -8.21 -14.94
C HIS A 112 -20.51 -9.40 -15.78
N PRO A 113 -21.34 -10.36 -16.27
CA PRO A 113 -20.87 -11.61 -16.90
C PRO A 113 -21.07 -11.67 -18.41
N GLN A 114 -20.02 -11.95 -19.20
CA GLN A 114 -19.95 -12.69 -20.50
C GLN A 114 -18.68 -12.33 -21.30
N ASN A 115 -17.64 -13.21 -21.31
CA ASN A 115 -16.54 -13.16 -22.29
C ASN A 115 -15.63 -14.40 -22.20
N LYS A 116 -14.84 -14.70 -23.27
CA LYS A 116 -13.87 -15.81 -23.33
C LYS A 116 -12.79 -15.63 -22.25
N VAL A 117 -12.71 -16.57 -21.34
CA VAL A 117 -11.82 -16.49 -20.15
C VAL A 117 -10.62 -17.39 -20.36
N TYR A 118 -9.42 -16.85 -20.12
CA TYR A 118 -8.18 -17.60 -20.08
C TYR A 118 -7.89 -18.11 -18.66
N PRO A 119 -7.14 -19.22 -18.50
CA PRO A 119 -6.83 -19.75 -17.18
C PRO A 119 -5.90 -18.82 -16.38
N TYR A 120 -6.04 -18.81 -15.06
CA TYR A 120 -5.11 -18.12 -14.17
C TYR A 120 -3.82 -18.92 -14.02
N LEU A 121 -2.71 -18.36 -14.50
CA LEU A 121 -1.41 -19.06 -14.57
C LEU A 121 -0.49 -18.78 -13.38
N LEU A 122 -0.85 -17.85 -12.48
CA LEU A 122 0.07 -17.30 -11.48
C LEU A 122 -0.04 -17.95 -10.11
N ARG A 123 -0.92 -18.97 -9.95
CA ARG A 123 -1.08 -19.66 -8.67
C ARG A 123 0.21 -20.40 -8.29
N GLY A 124 0.80 -19.99 -7.16
CA GLY A 124 2.04 -20.60 -6.65
C GLY A 124 3.29 -20.28 -7.47
N LEU A 125 3.19 -19.41 -8.49
CA LEU A 125 4.33 -18.99 -9.27
C LEU A 125 5.20 -18.03 -8.43
N ASP A 126 6.51 -18.33 -8.35
CA ASP A 126 7.49 -17.42 -7.78
C ASP A 126 7.93 -16.42 -8.86
N ILE A 127 7.71 -15.15 -8.60
CA ILE A 127 8.14 -14.04 -9.47
C ILE A 127 9.59 -13.70 -9.13
N ILE A 128 10.54 -14.12 -9.96
CA ILE A 128 11.97 -14.12 -9.62
C ILE A 128 12.84 -13.13 -10.41
N ARG A 129 12.26 -12.45 -11.41
CA ARG A 129 12.99 -11.51 -12.27
C ARG A 129 12.05 -10.44 -12.84
N PRO A 130 12.57 -9.28 -13.26
CA PRO A 130 11.80 -8.34 -14.09
C PRO A 130 11.28 -9.03 -15.36
N ASP A 131 10.18 -8.54 -15.86
CA ASP A 131 9.50 -9.03 -17.08
C ASP A 131 9.08 -10.50 -17.04
N HIS A 132 8.99 -11.07 -15.83
CA HIS A 132 8.41 -12.40 -15.63
C HIS A 132 6.89 -12.33 -15.74
N VAL A 133 6.27 -11.38 -15.04
CA VAL A 133 4.82 -11.14 -15.08
C VAL A 133 4.54 -9.64 -15.13
N TRP A 134 3.80 -9.23 -16.14
CA TRP A 134 3.18 -7.91 -16.17
C TRP A 134 1.69 -8.01 -15.90
N SER A 135 1.09 -6.94 -15.39
CA SER A 135 -0.36 -6.84 -15.32
C SER A 135 -0.85 -5.45 -15.67
N THR A 136 -2.12 -5.38 -16.02
CA THR A 136 -2.83 -4.13 -16.28
C THR A 136 -4.23 -4.16 -15.67
N ASP A 137 -4.77 -2.97 -15.47
CA ASP A 137 -6.16 -2.73 -15.12
C ASP A 137 -6.52 -1.30 -15.52
N ILE A 138 -7.82 -1.01 -15.57
CA ILE A 138 -8.35 0.32 -15.87
C ILE A 138 -9.00 0.88 -14.61
N THR A 139 -8.63 2.12 -14.27
CA THR A 139 -9.33 2.87 -13.24
C THR A 139 -9.91 4.16 -13.80
N TYR A 140 -10.95 4.70 -13.16
CA TYR A 140 -11.46 6.03 -13.49
C TYR A 140 -10.97 7.06 -12.50
N ILE A 141 -10.72 8.26 -13.00
CA ILE A 141 -10.35 9.44 -12.22
C ILE A 141 -11.43 10.50 -12.43
N ARG A 142 -12.00 10.97 -11.33
CA ARG A 142 -12.99 12.04 -11.36
C ARG A 142 -12.28 13.39 -11.51
N LEU A 143 -12.77 14.20 -12.43
CA LEU A 143 -12.38 15.60 -12.63
C LEU A 143 -13.49 16.53 -12.17
N ALA A 144 -13.25 17.83 -12.17
CA ALA A 144 -14.28 18.84 -11.85
C ALA A 144 -15.54 18.68 -12.73
N HIS A 145 -15.35 18.32 -14.00
CA HIS A 145 -16.43 18.05 -14.95
C HIS A 145 -16.24 16.68 -15.59
N GLY A 146 -16.93 15.65 -15.03
CA GLY A 146 -16.89 14.29 -15.56
C GLY A 146 -15.78 13.42 -14.97
N PHE A 147 -15.31 12.47 -15.78
CA PHE A 147 -14.24 11.55 -15.39
C PHE A 147 -13.45 11.10 -16.64
N VAL A 148 -12.26 10.59 -16.40
CA VAL A 148 -11.41 9.98 -17.42
C VAL A 148 -10.95 8.60 -16.95
N TYR A 149 -10.54 7.77 -17.90
CA TYR A 149 -9.98 6.45 -17.65
C TYR A 149 -8.46 6.51 -17.66
N LEU A 150 -7.85 5.81 -16.73
CA LEU A 150 -6.41 5.61 -16.65
C LEU A 150 -6.13 4.11 -16.73
N VAL A 151 -5.33 3.69 -17.71
CA VAL A 151 -4.74 2.36 -17.78
C VAL A 151 -3.26 2.44 -17.46
N ALA A 152 -2.72 1.44 -16.75
CA ALA A 152 -1.28 1.33 -16.53
C ALA A 152 -0.84 -0.14 -16.58
N ILE A 153 0.40 -0.35 -17.00
CA ILE A 153 1.07 -1.65 -17.00
C ILE A 153 2.16 -1.64 -15.95
N ILE A 154 2.16 -2.63 -15.08
CA ILE A 154 3.10 -2.77 -13.98
C ILE A 154 3.86 -4.10 -14.06
N ASP A 155 5.17 -4.06 -13.83
CA ASP A 155 5.98 -5.26 -13.63
C ASP A 155 5.83 -5.78 -12.19
N TRP A 156 5.54 -7.07 -12.05
CA TRP A 156 5.29 -7.67 -10.74
C TRP A 156 6.53 -7.90 -9.90
N TYR A 157 7.70 -8.02 -10.52
CA TYR A 157 8.96 -8.19 -9.79
C TYR A 157 9.38 -6.90 -9.09
N SER A 158 9.45 -5.82 -9.85
CA SER A 158 9.97 -4.53 -9.41
C SER A 158 8.91 -3.55 -8.93
N ARG A 159 7.64 -3.77 -9.27
CA ARG A 159 6.51 -2.81 -9.08
C ARG A 159 6.65 -1.57 -9.96
N LYS A 160 7.55 -1.59 -10.96
CA LYS A 160 7.73 -0.48 -11.89
C LYS A 160 6.50 -0.33 -12.78
N VAL A 161 6.03 0.90 -12.91
CA VAL A 161 5.04 1.27 -13.93
C VAL A 161 5.78 1.45 -15.25
N LEU A 162 5.52 0.55 -16.19
CA LEU A 162 6.20 0.49 -17.49
C LEU A 162 5.58 1.44 -18.49
N ALA A 163 4.25 1.48 -18.53
CA ALA A 163 3.50 2.39 -19.39
C ALA A 163 2.18 2.76 -18.72
N TRP A 164 1.63 3.91 -19.11
CA TRP A 164 0.30 4.36 -18.70
C TRP A 164 -0.30 5.26 -19.78
N LYS A 165 -1.63 5.30 -19.86
CA LYS A 165 -2.37 6.22 -20.72
C LYS A 165 -3.67 6.68 -20.08
N VAL A 166 -4.11 7.88 -20.46
CA VAL A 166 -5.41 8.46 -20.07
C VAL A 166 -6.30 8.60 -21.30
N SER A 167 -7.57 8.28 -21.15
CA SER A 167 -8.59 8.45 -22.20
C SER A 167 -9.89 8.99 -21.61
N ASN A 168 -10.64 9.75 -22.40
CA ASN A 168 -12.01 10.14 -22.09
C ASN A 168 -13.03 9.08 -22.50
N THR A 169 -12.62 8.06 -23.24
CA THR A 169 -13.45 6.93 -23.67
C THR A 169 -12.85 5.61 -23.15
N MET A 170 -13.73 4.65 -22.85
CA MET A 170 -13.34 3.31 -22.40
C MET A 170 -13.28 2.34 -23.58
N ASP A 171 -12.55 2.69 -24.63
CA ASP A 171 -12.36 1.84 -25.79
C ASP A 171 -11.14 0.90 -25.64
N VAL A 172 -11.02 -0.08 -26.52
CA VAL A 172 -9.91 -1.04 -26.51
C VAL A 172 -8.62 -0.39 -27.03
N GLY A 173 -8.73 0.63 -27.89
CA GLY A 173 -7.58 1.25 -28.56
C GLY A 173 -6.56 1.81 -27.59
N PHE A 174 -7.01 2.58 -26.58
CA PHE A 174 -6.06 3.19 -25.62
C PHE A 174 -5.34 2.15 -24.76
N CYS A 175 -5.95 0.99 -24.49
CA CYS A 175 -5.32 -0.12 -23.79
C CYS A 175 -4.25 -0.78 -24.67
N VAL A 176 -4.58 -1.05 -25.94
CA VAL A 176 -3.64 -1.61 -26.92
C VAL A 176 -2.45 -0.69 -27.15
N ASP A 177 -2.69 0.61 -27.26
CA ASP A 177 -1.61 1.60 -27.38
C ASP A 177 -0.69 1.63 -26.15
N CYS A 178 -1.25 1.46 -24.94
CA CYS A 178 -0.47 1.37 -23.71
C CYS A 178 0.39 0.11 -23.70
N LEU A 179 -0.17 -1.03 -24.11
CA LEU A 179 0.56 -2.30 -24.22
C LEU A 179 1.68 -2.21 -25.25
N THR A 180 1.39 -1.66 -26.43
CA THR A 180 2.38 -1.50 -27.51
C THR A 180 3.53 -0.59 -27.06
N ALA A 181 3.24 0.49 -26.35
CA ALA A 181 4.27 1.37 -25.80
C ALA A 181 5.18 0.62 -24.80
N ALA A 182 4.59 -0.17 -23.90
CA ALA A 182 5.36 -0.97 -22.94
C ALA A 182 6.26 -2.00 -23.65
N ILE A 183 5.71 -2.74 -24.63
CA ILE A 183 6.47 -3.75 -25.39
C ILE A 183 7.62 -3.10 -26.18
N ASN A 184 7.41 -1.96 -26.81
CA ASN A 184 8.42 -1.28 -27.59
C ASN A 184 9.59 -0.78 -26.74
N GLU A 185 9.33 -0.37 -25.50
CA GLU A 185 10.34 0.19 -24.60
C GLU A 185 11.09 -0.87 -23.77
N TYR A 186 10.35 -1.88 -23.28
CA TYR A 186 10.89 -2.85 -22.32
C TYR A 186 10.99 -4.28 -22.86
N GLY A 187 10.48 -4.55 -24.06
CA GLY A 187 10.36 -5.91 -24.59
C GLY A 187 9.09 -6.62 -24.10
N THR A 188 9.08 -7.95 -24.10
CA THR A 188 7.90 -8.77 -23.80
C THR A 188 8.02 -9.48 -22.45
N PRO A 189 6.96 -9.52 -21.64
CA PRO A 189 6.92 -10.36 -20.46
C PRO A 189 6.68 -11.83 -20.84
N GLU A 190 7.01 -12.74 -19.92
CA GLU A 190 6.64 -14.15 -20.10
C GLU A 190 5.14 -14.37 -19.95
N VAL A 191 4.51 -13.74 -18.95
CA VAL A 191 3.08 -13.82 -18.67
C VAL A 191 2.48 -12.42 -18.53
N PHE A 192 1.32 -12.22 -19.15
CA PHE A 192 0.53 -11.01 -18.96
C PHE A 192 -0.78 -11.32 -18.24
N ASN A 193 -1.03 -10.68 -17.10
CA ASN A 193 -2.23 -10.89 -16.28
C ASN A 193 -3.21 -9.73 -16.38
N THR A 194 -4.48 -10.04 -16.57
CA THR A 194 -5.58 -9.04 -16.62
C THR A 194 -6.79 -9.54 -15.85
N ASP A 195 -7.72 -8.63 -15.60
CA ASP A 195 -9.07 -9.04 -15.24
C ASP A 195 -9.84 -9.54 -16.47
N GLN A 196 -11.11 -9.93 -16.26
CA GLN A 196 -12.01 -10.40 -17.32
C GLN A 196 -12.83 -9.24 -17.95
N GLY A 197 -12.28 -8.02 -17.96
CA GLY A 197 -12.92 -6.85 -18.58
C GLY A 197 -13.09 -6.99 -20.10
N SER A 198 -14.11 -6.33 -20.66
CA SER A 198 -14.41 -6.39 -22.09
C SER A 198 -13.25 -5.91 -22.97
N GLN A 199 -12.44 -4.97 -22.47
CA GLN A 199 -11.25 -4.45 -23.14
C GLN A 199 -10.18 -5.54 -23.29
N PHE A 200 -9.94 -6.29 -22.22
CA PHE A 200 -8.88 -7.30 -22.14
C PHE A 200 -9.27 -8.67 -22.70
N THR A 201 -10.57 -8.89 -22.96
CA THR A 201 -11.10 -10.07 -23.65
C THR A 201 -11.39 -9.82 -25.14
N SER A 202 -11.11 -8.62 -25.64
CA SER A 202 -11.29 -8.27 -27.05
C SER A 202 -10.27 -8.95 -27.96
N GLU A 203 -10.66 -9.25 -29.18
CA GLU A 203 -9.77 -9.87 -30.18
C GLU A 203 -8.50 -9.05 -30.42
N LYS A 204 -8.61 -7.72 -30.52
CA LYS A 204 -7.47 -6.83 -30.73
C LYS A 204 -6.43 -6.93 -29.62
N TRP A 205 -6.87 -6.96 -28.37
CA TRP A 205 -5.98 -7.10 -27.21
C TRP A 205 -5.29 -8.47 -27.20
N ILE A 206 -6.07 -9.53 -27.37
CA ILE A 206 -5.58 -10.90 -27.38
C ILE A 206 -4.60 -11.14 -28.54
N GLN A 207 -4.89 -10.58 -29.71
CA GLN A 207 -4.03 -10.68 -30.89
C GLN A 207 -2.65 -10.09 -30.62
N VAL A 208 -2.56 -8.90 -30.04
CA VAL A 208 -1.25 -8.27 -29.70
C VAL A 208 -0.44 -9.15 -28.77
N LEU A 209 -1.05 -9.73 -27.72
CA LEU A 209 -0.35 -10.62 -26.81
C LEU A 209 0.14 -11.90 -27.50
N GLN A 210 -0.69 -12.51 -28.37
CA GLN A 210 -0.36 -13.74 -29.10
C GLN A 210 0.75 -13.50 -30.14
N GLU A 211 0.68 -12.42 -30.91
CA GLU A 211 1.69 -12.05 -31.91
C GLU A 211 3.06 -11.83 -31.28
N ASN A 212 3.09 -11.39 -30.03
CA ASN A 212 4.34 -11.21 -29.27
C ASN A 212 4.74 -12.43 -28.43
N GLY A 213 4.06 -13.57 -28.57
CA GLY A 213 4.40 -14.81 -27.86
C GLY A 213 4.16 -14.78 -26.34
N ILE A 214 3.33 -13.84 -25.86
CA ILE A 214 3.08 -13.61 -24.43
C ILE A 214 2.00 -14.59 -23.94
N LYS A 215 2.24 -15.27 -22.82
CA LYS A 215 1.24 -16.14 -22.17
C LYS A 215 0.17 -15.29 -21.49
N ILE A 216 -1.10 -15.59 -21.78
CA ILE A 216 -2.25 -14.84 -21.25
C ILE A 216 -2.75 -15.49 -19.96
N SER A 217 -2.85 -14.73 -18.90
CA SER A 217 -3.44 -15.11 -17.61
C SER A 217 -4.60 -14.17 -17.29
N MET A 218 -5.72 -14.72 -16.80
CA MET A 218 -6.86 -13.92 -16.37
C MET A 218 -7.28 -14.28 -14.95
N ASP A 219 -7.63 -13.24 -14.18
CA ASP A 219 -8.07 -13.38 -12.79
C ASP A 219 -9.29 -14.29 -12.67
N GLY A 220 -9.32 -15.11 -11.62
CA GLY A 220 -10.50 -15.91 -11.29
C GLY A 220 -11.67 -15.04 -10.83
N ARG A 221 -12.91 -15.46 -11.10
CA ARG A 221 -14.11 -14.74 -10.64
C ARG A 221 -14.10 -14.56 -9.13
N GLY A 222 -14.19 -13.32 -8.66
CA GLY A 222 -14.28 -12.98 -7.24
C GLY A 222 -12.97 -13.04 -6.45
N ARG A 223 -11.81 -13.17 -7.09
CA ARG A 223 -10.49 -13.24 -6.46
C ARG A 223 -9.76 -11.89 -6.58
N ALA A 224 -10.02 -10.98 -5.65
CA ALA A 224 -9.36 -9.67 -5.59
C ALA A 224 -7.83 -9.73 -5.39
N LEU A 225 -7.28 -10.89 -5.01
CA LEU A 225 -5.84 -11.06 -4.82
C LEU A 225 -5.08 -11.33 -6.12
N ASP A 226 -5.78 -11.70 -7.18
CA ASP A 226 -5.17 -12.13 -8.45
C ASP A 226 -4.55 -10.95 -9.22
N ASN A 227 -4.92 -9.67 -8.92
CA ASN A 227 -4.33 -8.46 -9.52
C ASN A 227 -3.95 -7.40 -8.48
N ILE A 228 -3.50 -7.86 -7.32
CA ILE A 228 -3.23 -7.02 -6.14
C ILE A 228 -2.22 -5.88 -6.40
N PHE A 229 -1.27 -6.04 -7.35
CA PHE A 229 -0.22 -5.06 -7.57
C PHE A 229 -0.75 -3.81 -8.26
N VAL A 230 -1.59 -3.96 -9.29
CA VAL A 230 -2.19 -2.82 -9.97
C VAL A 230 -3.29 -2.17 -9.11
N GLU A 231 -4.04 -2.96 -8.33
CA GLU A 231 -4.99 -2.40 -7.36
C GLU A 231 -4.29 -1.52 -6.31
N ARG A 232 -3.12 -1.95 -5.82
CA ARG A 232 -2.28 -1.15 -4.92
C ARG A 232 -1.71 0.08 -5.62
N LEU A 233 -1.38 0.00 -6.91
CA LEU A 233 -0.96 1.15 -7.70
C LEU A 233 -2.08 2.19 -7.74
N TRP A 234 -3.32 1.79 -8.04
CA TRP A 234 -4.47 2.70 -8.07
C TRP A 234 -4.70 3.40 -6.73
N ARG A 235 -4.53 2.66 -5.65
CA ARG A 235 -4.62 3.25 -4.32
C ARG A 235 -3.56 4.32 -4.13
N SER A 236 -2.31 4.06 -4.54
CA SER A 236 -1.21 5.02 -4.42
C SER A 236 -1.47 6.25 -5.30
N VAL A 237 -1.75 6.07 -6.59
CA VAL A 237 -2.06 7.15 -7.54
C VAL A 237 -3.18 8.06 -7.00
N LYS A 238 -4.31 7.46 -6.59
CA LYS A 238 -5.48 8.23 -6.15
C LYS A 238 -5.22 9.03 -4.87
N HIS A 239 -4.54 8.43 -3.88
CA HIS A 239 -4.38 9.04 -2.56
C HIS A 239 -3.09 9.83 -2.38
N GLU A 240 -2.08 9.57 -3.19
CA GLU A 240 -0.82 10.27 -3.10
C GLU A 240 -0.73 11.44 -4.11
N ASP A 241 -1.61 11.46 -5.14
CA ASP A 241 -1.60 12.47 -6.18
C ASP A 241 -3.01 13.03 -6.49
N VAL A 242 -3.90 12.22 -7.09
CA VAL A 242 -5.17 12.69 -7.66
C VAL A 242 -6.05 13.40 -6.64
N TYR A 243 -6.27 12.82 -5.46
CA TYR A 243 -7.13 13.41 -4.43
C TYR A 243 -6.50 14.60 -3.71
N LEU A 244 -5.17 14.69 -3.72
CA LEU A 244 -4.46 15.83 -3.13
C LEU A 244 -4.47 17.03 -4.05
N LYS A 245 -4.25 16.82 -5.34
CA LYS A 245 -4.17 17.89 -6.34
C LYS A 245 -5.53 18.30 -6.91
N ASN A 246 -6.54 17.41 -6.85
CA ASN A 246 -7.92 17.66 -7.28
C ASN A 246 -8.00 18.32 -8.66
N TYR A 247 -7.44 17.67 -9.67
CA TYR A 247 -7.29 18.19 -11.03
C TYR A 247 -8.63 18.65 -11.64
N ALA A 248 -8.63 19.86 -12.19
CA ALA A 248 -9.81 20.41 -12.83
C ALA A 248 -10.02 19.92 -14.27
N SER A 249 -8.92 19.58 -14.97
CA SER A 249 -8.94 19.24 -16.39
C SER A 249 -8.03 18.05 -16.74
N MET A 250 -8.28 17.44 -17.90
CA MET A 250 -7.44 16.35 -18.42
C MET A 250 -5.99 16.76 -18.69
N PRO A 251 -5.69 17.95 -19.25
CA PRO A 251 -4.29 18.39 -19.43
C PRO A 251 -3.54 18.52 -18.09
N GLU A 252 -4.15 19.10 -17.07
CA GLU A 252 -3.54 19.19 -15.74
C GLU A 252 -3.29 17.79 -15.14
N LEU A 253 -4.26 16.89 -15.27
CA LEU A 253 -4.08 15.50 -14.82
C LEU A 253 -2.93 14.81 -15.55
N LEU A 254 -2.80 14.98 -16.87
CA LEU A 254 -1.73 14.37 -17.64
C LEU A 254 -0.35 14.83 -17.18
N LEU A 255 -0.17 16.14 -16.94
CA LEU A 255 1.08 16.68 -16.39
C LEU A 255 1.37 16.14 -14.99
N GLY A 256 0.38 16.18 -14.10
CA GLY A 256 0.53 15.68 -12.76
C GLY A 256 0.81 14.18 -12.69
N LEU A 257 0.15 13.37 -13.51
CA LEU A 257 0.43 11.93 -13.58
C LEU A 257 1.82 11.64 -14.15
N ALA A 258 2.31 12.44 -15.13
CA ALA A 258 3.66 12.29 -15.65
C ALA A 258 4.70 12.51 -14.53
N GLU A 259 4.57 13.59 -13.76
CA GLU A 259 5.41 13.84 -12.59
C GLU A 259 5.28 12.74 -11.54
N TYR A 260 4.04 12.30 -11.25
CA TYR A 260 3.79 11.29 -10.24
C TYR A 260 4.41 9.93 -10.61
N PHE A 261 4.30 9.47 -11.86
CA PHE A 261 4.87 8.18 -12.25
C PHE A 261 6.40 8.20 -12.31
N VAL A 262 7.02 9.35 -12.63
CA VAL A 262 8.48 9.53 -12.46
C VAL A 262 8.82 9.39 -10.97
N PHE A 263 8.17 10.14 -10.10
CA PHE A 263 8.36 10.03 -8.65
C PHE A 263 8.11 8.60 -8.12
N TYR A 264 7.04 7.94 -8.57
CA TYR A 264 6.67 6.59 -8.16
C TYR A 264 7.78 5.58 -8.50
N ASN A 265 8.34 5.66 -9.70
CA ASN A 265 9.35 4.74 -10.20
C ASN A 265 10.74 5.02 -9.62
N SER A 266 11.17 6.29 -9.59
CA SER A 266 12.56 6.65 -9.33
C SER A 266 12.85 7.13 -7.91
N GLU A 267 11.86 7.69 -7.20
CA GLU A 267 12.10 8.32 -5.90
C GLU A 267 11.30 7.67 -4.75
N ARG A 268 10.12 7.12 -5.04
CA ARG A 268 9.22 6.62 -4.01
C ARG A 268 9.71 5.31 -3.38
N PRO A 269 10.06 5.27 -2.07
CA PRO A 269 10.49 4.03 -1.44
C PRO A 269 9.32 3.08 -1.23
N HIS A 270 9.47 1.81 -1.64
CA HIS A 270 8.47 0.77 -1.52
C HIS A 270 8.79 -0.18 -0.36
N GLN A 271 7.88 -0.30 0.61
CA GLN A 271 8.08 -1.19 1.75
C GLN A 271 8.28 -2.66 1.34
N SER A 272 7.54 -3.12 0.32
CA SER A 272 7.66 -4.50 -0.20
C SER A 272 8.95 -4.78 -0.97
N LEU A 273 9.72 -3.73 -1.29
CA LEU A 273 11.02 -3.79 -1.94
C LEU A 273 12.15 -3.41 -0.97
N SER A 274 11.95 -3.60 0.33
CA SER A 274 12.89 -3.17 1.38
C SER A 274 13.25 -1.69 1.28
N TYR A 275 12.26 -0.86 0.94
CA TYR A 275 12.37 0.59 0.73
C TYR A 275 13.23 1.02 -0.47
N LYS A 276 13.60 0.10 -1.36
CA LYS A 276 14.17 0.45 -2.68
C LYS A 276 13.08 1.05 -3.58
N THR A 277 13.50 1.77 -4.62
CA THR A 277 12.60 2.28 -5.66
C THR A 277 12.33 1.20 -6.73
N PRO A 278 11.20 1.25 -7.44
CA PRO A 278 10.93 0.34 -8.56
C PRO A 278 12.03 0.32 -9.62
N ASP A 279 12.53 1.50 -10.02
CA ASP A 279 13.61 1.62 -11.00
C ASP A 279 14.89 0.93 -10.55
N HIS A 280 15.29 1.14 -9.29
CA HIS A 280 16.46 0.47 -8.73
C HIS A 280 16.34 -1.05 -8.82
N VAL A 281 15.18 -1.60 -8.39
CA VAL A 281 14.94 -3.05 -8.40
C VAL A 281 14.85 -3.60 -9.83
N TYR A 282 14.23 -2.87 -10.76
CA TYR A 282 14.11 -3.27 -12.14
C TYR A 282 15.49 -3.36 -12.82
N LEU A 283 16.34 -2.35 -12.63
CA LEU A 283 17.65 -2.26 -13.25
C LEU A 283 18.67 -3.24 -12.63
N THR A 284 18.69 -3.33 -11.30
CA THR A 284 19.66 -4.21 -10.59
C THR A 284 19.21 -5.67 -10.55
N ARG A 285 17.93 -5.95 -10.77
CA ARG A 285 17.31 -7.29 -10.59
C ARG A 285 17.45 -7.84 -9.18
N GLU A 286 17.59 -6.98 -8.18
CA GLU A 286 17.80 -7.36 -6.78
C GLU A 286 16.73 -6.79 -5.85
N GLY A 287 16.24 -7.63 -4.93
CA GLY A 287 15.31 -7.23 -3.87
C GLY A 287 13.86 -7.09 -4.30
N GLY A 288 13.54 -7.57 -5.52
CA GLY A 288 12.16 -7.67 -6.00
C GLY A 288 11.58 -9.07 -5.77
N GLY A 289 10.44 -9.31 -6.41
CA GLY A 289 9.77 -10.58 -6.43
C GLY A 289 8.45 -10.60 -5.66
N ALA A 290 7.73 -11.69 -5.85
CA ALA A 290 6.49 -12.02 -5.15
C ALA A 290 6.16 -13.50 -5.30
N ARG A 291 5.39 -14.02 -4.37
CA ARG A 291 4.72 -15.30 -4.47
C ARG A 291 3.26 -15.13 -4.12
N ILE A 292 2.37 -15.58 -4.99
CA ILE A 292 0.93 -15.56 -4.74
C ILE A 292 0.57 -16.82 -3.96
N VAL A 293 0.47 -16.68 -2.63
CA VAL A 293 0.04 -17.77 -1.75
C VAL A 293 -1.46 -17.64 -1.54
N VAL A 294 -2.21 -18.62 -2.01
CA VAL A 294 -3.66 -18.71 -1.78
C VAL A 294 -3.90 -19.38 -0.43
N HIS A 295 -4.27 -18.61 0.59
CA HIS A 295 -4.66 -19.10 1.93
C HIS A 295 -6.13 -19.53 2.00
N PHE A 296 -6.73 -20.00 0.91
CA PHE A 296 -8.06 -20.62 0.98
C PHE A 296 -7.90 -22.12 0.77
N SER A 297 -8.11 -22.89 1.84
CA SER A 297 -8.51 -24.28 1.70
C SER A 297 -9.76 -24.30 0.81
N ASP A 298 -9.68 -24.96 -0.34
CA ASP A 298 -10.87 -25.32 -1.10
C ASP A 298 -11.79 -26.06 -0.11
N LYS A 299 -12.86 -25.42 0.35
CA LYS A 299 -14.03 -26.16 0.74
C LYS A 299 -14.51 -26.81 -0.55
N GLN A 300 -14.09 -28.05 -0.77
CA GLN A 300 -14.73 -28.90 -1.74
C GLN A 300 -16.22 -28.83 -1.45
N ASP A 301 -16.98 -28.42 -2.46
CA ASP A 301 -18.43 -28.57 -2.45
C ASP A 301 -18.76 -30.06 -2.31
N SER A 302 -18.93 -30.48 -1.06
CA SER A 302 -19.48 -31.79 -0.70
C SER A 302 -21.00 -31.87 -0.95
N SER A 303 -21.53 -30.97 -1.78
CA SER A 303 -22.97 -30.94 -2.10
C SER A 303 -23.36 -31.78 -3.32
N THR A 304 -22.41 -32.43 -4.02
CA THR A 304 -22.73 -33.24 -5.21
C THR A 304 -22.76 -34.76 -4.93
N GLU A 305 -22.18 -35.21 -3.83
CA GLU A 305 -22.22 -36.67 -3.48
C GLU A 305 -23.41 -37.10 -2.65
N GLU A 306 -24.08 -36.21 -1.91
CA GLU A 306 -25.28 -36.58 -1.13
C GLU A 306 -26.55 -36.68 -1.97
N MET A 307 -26.61 -36.13 -3.19
CA MET A 307 -27.78 -36.32 -4.08
C MET A 307 -27.73 -37.61 -4.86
N GLY A 308 -26.56 -38.26 -5.03
CA GLY A 308 -26.43 -39.55 -5.69
C GLY A 308 -26.83 -40.75 -4.81
N GLN A 309 -26.70 -40.66 -3.51
CA GLN A 309 -27.01 -41.74 -2.59
C GLN A 309 -28.50 -41.78 -2.10
N ARG A 310 -29.26 -40.70 -2.29
CA ARG A 310 -30.70 -40.70 -1.97
C ARG A 310 -31.60 -41.22 -3.08
N GLN A 311 -31.11 -41.43 -4.30
CA GLN A 311 -31.89 -42.04 -5.39
C GLN A 311 -31.72 -43.56 -5.48
N SER A 312 -30.77 -44.17 -4.76
CA SER A 312 -30.56 -45.62 -4.77
C SER A 312 -31.28 -46.37 -3.63
N ALA A 313 -32.02 -45.67 -2.76
CA ALA A 313 -32.66 -46.27 -1.58
C ALA A 313 -34.19 -46.38 -1.66
N VAL A 314 -34.80 -46.18 -2.84
CA VAL A 314 -36.27 -46.18 -3.00
C VAL A 314 -36.80 -47.24 -3.98
N ILE A 315 -36.00 -48.22 -4.38
CA ILE A 315 -36.50 -49.36 -5.18
C ILE A 315 -36.04 -50.65 -4.52
N GLU A 316 -36.73 -51.05 -3.46
CA GLU A 316 -36.90 -52.44 -3.01
C GLU A 316 -37.83 -52.48 -1.79
N THR A 317 -39.15 -52.64 -2.01
CA THR A 317 -40.09 -53.40 -1.19
C THR A 317 -41.47 -53.33 -1.81
N THR A 318 -41.85 -54.40 -2.54
CA THR A 318 -43.24 -54.90 -2.51
C THR A 318 -43.20 -56.40 -2.63
N PRO A 319 -43.77 -57.14 -1.66
CA PRO A 319 -43.91 -58.59 -1.75
C PRO A 319 -45.21 -58.96 -2.41
N SER A 320 -45.17 -60.13 -3.02
CA SER A 320 -46.24 -60.97 -3.49
C SER A 320 -47.42 -61.17 -2.49
#